data_677b02a267bb7d4ff728c74623a25bde
#
_entry.id   677b02a267bb7d4ff728c74623a25bde
#
_cell.length_a   1.000
_cell.length_b   1.000
_cell.length_c   1.000
_cell.angle_alpha   90.00
_cell.angle_beta   90.00
_cell.angle_gamma   90.00
#
_symmetry.space_group_name_H-M   'P 1'
#
loop_
_entity.id
_entity.type
_entity.pdbx_description
1 polymer ?
#
loop_
_entity_poly.entity_id
_entity_poly.type
_entity_poly.pdbx_seq_one_letter_code
_entity_poly.pdbx_strand_id
1 'polypeptide(L)'
;MMALATHNFFSAAVGIAVAMAFVRGFARQSAKTLGNFWVDMTRATVYVLLPLAIVGALLLCSQGVIQNFDSYTKGATLEGAVQTIPQGPVASQEAIKMIGTNGGGFFQANSAHPYENPTPFSNFLQMIFIFLIPAGLTYTFGKMVKDTRQGWALLAAMTILYLAGVFVTYPAEQAGNPNLARLGVQAAATATQPGGNMEGKEVRYGITSSALFTVVTTDASCGAVNNAHDSLTPLGGLVPLINICLLYTSRCV
;
A
#
# COMPACT_ATOMS: atom_id res chain seq x y z
N MET A 1 13.20 4.58 12.74
CA MET A 1 13.05 3.53 11.73
C MET A 1 13.01 2.11 12.30
N MET A 2 13.93 1.69 13.17
CA MET A 2 13.90 0.34 13.76
C MET A 2 12.56 0.00 14.43
N ALA A 3 12.04 0.89 15.26
CA ALA A 3 10.73 0.72 15.90
C ALA A 3 9.58 0.61 14.87
N LEU A 4 9.61 1.42 13.81
CA LEU A 4 8.59 1.37 12.75
C LEU A 4 8.64 0.05 11.99
N ALA A 5 9.82 -0.41 11.58
CA ALA A 5 9.98 -1.69 10.87
C ALA A 5 9.52 -2.87 11.75
N THR A 6 9.88 -2.86 13.03
CA THR A 6 9.44 -3.89 13.99
C THR A 6 7.92 -3.87 14.16
N HIS A 7 7.33 -2.68 14.35
CA HIS A 7 5.88 -2.53 14.45
C HIS A 7 5.18 -3.04 13.19
N ASN A 8 5.64 -2.65 12.01
CA ASN A 8 5.03 -3.06 10.74
C ASN A 8 5.07 -4.59 10.56
N PHE A 9 6.17 -5.22 10.96
CA PHE A 9 6.34 -6.67 10.85
C PHE A 9 5.42 -7.43 11.82
N PHE A 10 5.39 -7.02 13.08
CA PHE A 10 4.55 -7.67 14.09
C PHE A 10 3.06 -7.40 13.90
N SER A 11 2.66 -6.22 13.45
CA SER A 11 1.24 -5.93 13.17
C SER A 11 0.69 -6.84 12.07
N ALA A 12 1.46 -7.08 11.00
CA ALA A 12 1.10 -8.01 9.94
C ALA A 12 0.98 -9.45 10.47
N ALA A 13 1.94 -9.90 11.29
CA ALA A 13 1.93 -11.24 11.88
C ALA A 13 0.71 -11.46 12.80
N VAL A 14 0.38 -10.45 13.63
CA VAL A 14 -0.81 -10.45 14.48
C VAL A 14 -2.08 -10.52 13.64
N GLY A 15 -2.18 -9.69 12.59
CA GLY A 15 -3.31 -9.69 11.67
C GLY A 15 -3.55 -11.06 11.03
N ILE A 16 -2.50 -11.71 10.53
CA ILE A 16 -2.59 -13.07 9.96
C ILE A 16 -3.03 -14.07 11.05
N ALA A 17 -2.45 -14.02 12.26
CA ALA A 17 -2.80 -14.94 13.34
C ALA A 17 -4.27 -14.80 13.78
N VAL A 18 -4.77 -13.57 13.86
CA VAL A 18 -6.18 -13.28 14.15
C VAL A 18 -7.07 -13.78 13.02
N ALA A 19 -6.74 -13.51 11.75
CA ALA A 19 -7.48 -14.03 10.60
C ALA A 19 -7.55 -15.56 10.60
N MET A 20 -6.46 -16.25 10.93
CA MET A 20 -6.42 -17.71 11.03
C MET A 20 -7.33 -18.24 12.15
N ALA A 21 -7.37 -17.57 13.31
CA ALA A 21 -8.28 -17.92 14.40
C ALA A 21 -9.75 -17.73 13.97
N PHE A 22 -10.04 -16.62 13.31
CA PHE A 22 -11.37 -16.28 12.79
C PHE A 22 -11.86 -17.32 11.75
N VAL A 23 -11.02 -17.64 10.78
CA VAL A 23 -11.33 -18.67 9.76
C VAL A 23 -11.58 -20.04 10.40
N ARG A 24 -10.81 -20.42 11.44
CA ARG A 24 -11.07 -21.66 12.18
C ARG A 24 -12.42 -21.63 12.90
N GLY A 25 -12.84 -20.45 13.38
CA GLY A 25 -14.17 -20.28 13.98
C GLY A 25 -15.29 -20.61 13.00
N PHE A 26 -15.18 -20.15 11.76
CA PHE A 26 -16.16 -20.48 10.71
C PHE A 26 -16.05 -21.93 10.21
N ALA A 27 -14.86 -22.49 10.15
CA ALA A 27 -14.63 -23.83 9.61
C ALA A 27 -15.04 -24.97 10.55
N ARG A 28 -15.27 -24.69 11.84
CA ARG A 28 -15.52 -25.72 12.87
C ARG A 28 -16.91 -25.57 13.46
N GLN A 29 -17.70 -26.66 13.44
CA GLN A 29 -19.06 -26.69 14.04
C GLN A 29 -19.06 -26.80 15.56
N SER A 30 -18.06 -27.46 16.14
CA SER A 30 -17.87 -27.52 17.59
C SER A 30 -16.36 -27.64 17.89
N ALA A 31 -15.80 -26.64 18.50
CA ALA A 31 -14.39 -26.66 18.89
C ALA A 31 -14.20 -26.02 20.27
N LYS A 32 -13.49 -26.69 21.15
CA LYS A 32 -13.12 -26.15 22.47
C LYS A 32 -12.05 -25.06 22.38
N THR A 33 -11.30 -25.00 21.27
CA THR A 33 -10.19 -24.04 21.05
C THR A 33 -10.12 -23.63 19.58
N LEU A 34 -9.72 -22.38 19.31
CA LEU A 34 -9.52 -21.83 17.95
C LEU A 34 -8.08 -21.95 17.46
N GLY A 35 -7.22 -22.62 18.20
CA GLY A 35 -5.80 -22.75 17.91
C GLY A 35 -4.94 -22.05 18.96
N ASN A 36 -3.67 -21.83 18.63
CA ASN A 36 -2.73 -21.13 19.48
C ASN A 36 -2.21 -19.88 18.75
N PHE A 37 -2.58 -18.72 19.26
CA PHE A 37 -2.20 -17.43 18.69
C PHE A 37 -0.69 -17.26 18.52
N TRP A 38 0.09 -17.61 19.52
CA TRP A 38 1.55 -17.45 19.50
C TRP A 38 2.22 -18.34 18.45
N VAL A 39 1.71 -19.57 18.29
CA VAL A 39 2.18 -20.49 17.26
C VAL A 39 1.85 -19.95 15.87
N ASP A 40 0.63 -19.44 15.67
CA ASP A 40 0.21 -18.89 14.39
C ASP A 40 1.00 -17.62 14.05
N MET A 41 1.21 -16.73 15.02
CA MET A 41 2.01 -15.53 14.85
C MET A 41 3.46 -15.86 14.50
N THR A 42 4.09 -16.82 15.20
CA THR A 42 5.46 -17.24 14.91
C THR A 42 5.56 -17.86 13.50
N ARG A 43 4.61 -18.70 13.13
CA ARG A 43 4.58 -19.30 11.78
C ARG A 43 4.36 -18.26 10.68
N ALA A 44 3.43 -17.33 10.87
CA ALA A 44 3.20 -16.23 9.95
C ALA A 44 4.47 -15.38 9.78
N THR A 45 5.16 -15.09 10.88
CA THR A 45 6.41 -14.33 10.87
C THR A 45 7.51 -15.05 10.09
N VAL A 46 7.81 -16.29 10.46
CA VAL A 46 9.01 -17.00 9.97
C VAL A 46 8.79 -17.60 8.60
N TYR A 47 7.61 -18.15 8.30
CA TYR A 47 7.38 -18.90 7.07
C TYR A 47 6.67 -18.11 5.97
N VAL A 48 6.03 -16.99 6.31
CA VAL A 48 5.30 -16.16 5.32
C VAL A 48 5.96 -14.80 5.17
N LEU A 49 5.95 -14.00 6.23
CA LEU A 49 6.38 -12.60 6.14
C LEU A 49 7.88 -12.46 5.90
N LEU A 50 8.72 -13.19 6.63
CA LEU A 50 10.17 -13.07 6.51
C LEU A 50 10.69 -13.44 5.11
N PRO A 51 10.33 -14.58 4.50
CA PRO A 51 10.77 -14.91 3.15
C PRO A 51 10.29 -13.89 2.11
N LEU A 52 9.02 -13.47 2.20
CA LEU A 52 8.47 -12.47 1.27
C LEU A 52 9.17 -11.13 1.43
N ALA A 53 9.45 -10.69 2.67
CA ALA A 53 10.16 -9.44 2.93
C ALA A 53 11.60 -9.46 2.39
N ILE A 54 12.31 -10.60 2.49
CA ILE A 54 13.65 -10.75 1.93
C ILE A 54 13.60 -10.64 0.41
N VAL A 55 12.72 -11.38 -0.25
CA VAL A 55 12.56 -11.32 -1.71
C VAL A 55 12.13 -9.93 -2.16
N GLY A 56 11.17 -9.33 -1.45
CA GLY A 56 10.70 -7.97 -1.73
C GLY A 56 11.82 -6.93 -1.60
N ALA A 57 12.63 -7.02 -0.54
CA ALA A 57 13.76 -6.12 -0.34
C ALA A 57 14.81 -6.24 -1.46
N LEU A 58 15.14 -7.46 -1.89
CA LEU A 58 16.06 -7.69 -3.00
C LEU A 58 15.53 -7.11 -4.32
N LEU A 59 14.23 -7.27 -4.59
CA LEU A 59 13.59 -6.69 -5.77
C LEU A 59 13.63 -5.15 -5.72
N LEU A 60 13.35 -4.54 -4.57
CA LEU A 60 13.43 -3.09 -4.40
C LEU A 60 14.87 -2.57 -4.50
N CYS A 61 15.86 -3.28 -3.94
CA CYS A 61 17.28 -2.96 -4.13
C CYS A 61 17.67 -2.97 -5.61
N SER A 62 17.18 -3.93 -6.39
CA SER A 62 17.44 -3.99 -7.83
C SER A 62 16.88 -2.77 -8.60
N GLN A 63 15.91 -2.08 -8.02
CA GLN A 63 15.33 -0.85 -8.57
C GLN A 63 16.03 0.42 -8.07
N GLY A 64 17.04 0.30 -7.22
CA GLY A 64 17.80 1.43 -6.70
C GLY A 64 17.34 1.98 -5.35
N VAL A 65 16.45 1.27 -4.63
CA VAL A 65 16.11 1.64 -3.26
C VAL A 65 17.30 1.38 -2.34
N ILE A 66 17.61 2.36 -1.48
CA ILE A 66 18.77 2.33 -0.59
C ILE A 66 18.69 1.15 0.39
N GLN A 67 19.82 0.43 0.54
CA GLN A 67 19.95 -0.64 1.53
C GLN A 67 21.38 -0.70 2.05
N ASN A 68 21.69 0.12 3.05
CA ASN A 68 23.00 0.19 3.67
C ASN A 68 22.93 0.62 5.13
N PHE A 69 24.06 0.78 5.77
CA PHE A 69 24.21 1.34 7.11
C PHE A 69 25.25 2.49 7.12
N ASP A 70 25.39 3.18 6.00
CA ASP A 70 26.34 4.27 5.86
C ASP A 70 25.89 5.51 6.64
N SER A 71 26.84 6.43 6.86
CA SER A 71 26.53 7.73 7.41
C SER A 71 25.74 8.57 6.39
N TYR A 72 24.97 9.54 6.90
CA TYR A 72 24.16 10.42 6.05
C TYR A 72 25.02 11.18 5.04
N THR A 73 24.57 11.21 3.79
CA THR A 73 25.25 11.89 2.69
C THR A 73 24.76 13.33 2.60
N LYS A 74 25.70 14.26 2.41
CA LYS A 74 25.38 15.67 2.15
C LYS A 74 25.43 15.92 0.65
N GLY A 75 24.36 16.49 0.10
CA GLY A 75 24.24 16.91 -1.29
C GLY A 75 23.96 18.41 -1.37
N ALA A 76 24.38 19.06 -2.43
CA ALA A 76 23.97 20.43 -2.73
C ALA A 76 22.71 20.42 -3.58
N THR A 77 21.72 21.25 -3.24
CA THR A 77 20.55 21.49 -4.08
C THR A 77 20.90 22.42 -5.25
N LEU A 78 19.99 22.52 -6.21
CA LEU A 78 20.17 23.45 -7.35
C LEU A 78 20.25 24.90 -6.91
N GLU A 79 19.62 25.26 -5.80
CA GLU A 79 19.64 26.59 -5.19
C GLU A 79 20.91 26.84 -4.31
N GLY A 80 21.80 25.85 -4.22
CA GLY A 80 23.05 25.96 -3.44
C GLY A 80 22.87 25.63 -1.94
N ALA A 81 21.72 25.25 -1.47
CA ALA A 81 21.51 24.80 -0.09
C ALA A 81 22.09 23.39 0.13
N VAL A 82 22.51 23.09 1.36
CA VAL A 82 23.00 21.75 1.73
C VAL A 82 21.84 20.91 2.21
N GLN A 83 21.55 19.83 1.51
CA GLN A 83 20.58 18.82 1.90
C GLN A 83 21.30 17.63 2.52
N THR A 84 20.81 17.15 3.67
CA THR A 84 21.28 15.90 4.28
C THR A 84 20.34 14.76 3.88
N ILE A 85 20.88 13.76 3.18
CA ILE A 85 20.17 12.59 2.70
C ILE A 85 20.43 11.45 3.69
N PRO A 86 19.40 10.99 4.44
CA PRO A 86 19.54 9.85 5.32
C PRO A 86 19.89 8.59 4.52
N GLN A 87 20.79 7.78 5.07
CA GLN A 87 21.13 6.46 4.59
C GLN A 87 20.58 5.41 5.56
N GLY A 88 20.40 4.18 5.11
CA GLY A 88 19.91 3.12 5.97
C GLY A 88 19.26 1.94 5.25
N PRO A 89 18.65 1.01 6.00
CA PRO A 89 17.99 -0.18 5.46
C PRO A 89 16.58 0.16 4.90
N VAL A 90 16.50 1.04 3.90
CA VAL A 90 15.26 1.57 3.34
C VAL A 90 14.48 0.47 2.61
N ALA A 91 15.14 -0.31 1.74
CA ALA A 91 14.47 -1.32 0.92
C ALA A 91 13.82 -2.43 1.78
N SER A 92 14.48 -2.86 2.85
CA SER A 92 13.90 -3.86 3.76
C SER A 92 12.70 -3.30 4.53
N GLN A 93 12.79 -2.05 5.01
CA GLN A 93 11.67 -1.39 5.68
C GLN A 93 10.50 -1.19 4.72
N GLU A 94 10.76 -0.80 3.48
CA GLU A 94 9.76 -0.60 2.45
C GLU A 94 9.04 -1.92 2.08
N ALA A 95 9.79 -3.02 1.91
CA ALA A 95 9.23 -4.33 1.65
C ALA A 95 8.33 -4.80 2.80
N ILE A 96 8.79 -4.67 4.05
CA ILE A 96 8.03 -5.01 5.25
C ILE A 96 6.74 -4.18 5.33
N LYS A 97 6.84 -2.86 5.10
CA LYS A 97 5.72 -1.93 5.11
C LYS A 97 4.64 -2.32 4.12
N MET A 98 5.04 -2.63 2.88
CA MET A 98 4.08 -2.92 1.80
C MET A 98 3.44 -4.30 1.98
N ILE A 99 4.22 -5.34 2.25
CA ILE A 99 3.71 -6.70 2.47
C ILE A 99 2.83 -6.76 3.72
N GLY A 100 3.16 -5.98 4.74
CA GLY A 100 2.39 -5.88 5.98
C GLY A 100 1.14 -5.00 5.88
N THR A 101 0.88 -4.36 4.74
CA THR A 101 -0.20 -3.39 4.54
C THR A 101 -0.20 -2.28 5.60
N ASN A 102 0.97 -1.76 5.90
CA ASN A 102 1.17 -0.67 6.84
C ASN A 102 1.36 0.66 6.10
N GLY A 103 1.74 1.67 6.82
CA GLY A 103 2.11 2.98 6.29
C GLY A 103 3.37 3.50 6.97
N GLY A 104 3.68 4.74 6.68
CA GLY A 104 4.90 5.39 7.12
C GLY A 104 6.04 5.17 6.14
N GLY A 105 7.15 5.84 6.35
CA GLY A 105 8.26 5.77 5.43
C GLY A 105 9.55 6.28 6.07
N PHE A 106 10.66 5.91 5.47
CA PHE A 106 11.98 6.29 5.94
C PHE A 106 12.21 7.80 5.79
N PHE A 107 11.68 8.39 4.70
CA PHE A 107 11.81 9.80 4.35
C PHE A 107 10.53 10.62 4.63
N GLN A 108 9.56 10.08 5.35
CA GLN A 108 8.31 10.73 5.76
C GLN A 108 7.30 11.09 4.64
N ALA A 109 7.63 10.80 3.39
CA ALA A 109 6.74 11.00 2.24
C ALA A 109 6.23 9.68 1.66
N ASN A 110 6.40 8.58 2.39
CA ASN A 110 6.03 7.24 1.94
C ASN A 110 6.58 6.94 0.53
N SER A 111 5.79 6.24 -0.27
CA SER A 111 6.14 5.87 -1.64
C SER A 111 6.10 7.02 -2.66
N ALA A 112 5.81 8.25 -2.22
CA ALA A 112 6.04 9.45 -3.04
C ALA A 112 7.52 9.85 -3.07
N HIS A 113 8.32 9.47 -2.06
CA HIS A 113 9.73 9.82 -2.02
C HIS A 113 10.55 9.02 -3.05
N PRO A 114 11.41 9.68 -3.86
CA PRO A 114 12.21 9.02 -4.90
C PRO A 114 13.11 7.89 -4.38
N TYR A 115 13.64 8.00 -3.17
CA TYR A 115 14.51 6.99 -2.59
C TYR A 115 13.79 5.77 -2.00
N GLU A 116 12.48 5.86 -1.79
CA GLU A 116 11.65 4.72 -1.38
C GLU A 116 10.97 4.05 -2.58
N ASN A 117 10.72 4.82 -3.65
CA ASN A 117 10.00 4.35 -4.83
C ASN A 117 10.56 5.03 -6.10
N PRO A 118 11.76 4.63 -6.57
CA PRO A 118 12.48 5.36 -7.62
C PRO A 118 11.91 5.16 -9.03
N THR A 119 11.31 4.01 -9.33
CA THR A 119 10.92 3.63 -10.69
C THR A 119 9.43 3.28 -10.82
N PRO A 120 8.84 3.37 -12.04
CA PRO A 120 7.49 2.86 -12.26
C PRO A 120 7.35 1.37 -11.92
N PHE A 121 8.42 0.58 -12.09
CA PHE A 121 8.40 -0.83 -11.74
C PHE A 121 8.42 -1.06 -10.23
N SER A 122 9.19 -0.27 -9.46
CA SER A 122 9.12 -0.32 -8.00
C SER A 122 7.73 0.06 -7.50
N ASN A 123 7.08 1.05 -8.11
CA ASN A 123 5.71 1.44 -7.79
C ASN A 123 4.70 0.30 -8.05
N PHE A 124 4.86 -0.40 -9.16
CA PHE A 124 4.04 -1.57 -9.50
C PHE A 124 4.26 -2.72 -8.51
N LEU A 125 5.51 -3.02 -8.16
CA LEU A 125 5.85 -4.04 -7.14
C LEU A 125 5.23 -3.71 -5.78
N GLN A 126 5.27 -2.47 -5.36
CA GLN A 126 4.67 -2.03 -4.10
C GLN A 126 3.16 -2.27 -4.08
N MET A 127 2.44 -1.96 -5.15
CA MET A 127 1.01 -2.26 -5.29
C MET A 127 0.72 -3.76 -5.21
N ILE A 128 1.55 -4.60 -5.84
CA ILE A 128 1.43 -6.07 -5.73
C ILE A 128 1.65 -6.51 -4.29
N PHE A 129 2.67 -6.00 -3.61
CA PHE A 129 2.96 -6.38 -2.21
C PHE A 129 1.80 -6.05 -1.27
N ILE A 130 1.11 -4.93 -1.48
CA ILE A 130 -0.06 -4.55 -0.70
C ILE A 130 -1.18 -5.61 -0.82
N PHE A 131 -1.45 -6.12 -2.01
CA PHE A 131 -2.52 -7.09 -2.23
C PHE A 131 -2.12 -8.55 -2.01
N LEU A 132 -0.83 -8.85 -1.90
CA LEU A 132 -0.31 -10.22 -1.88
C LEU A 132 -0.89 -11.06 -0.74
N ILE A 133 -0.80 -10.56 0.48
CA ILE A 133 -1.30 -11.27 1.68
C ILE A 133 -2.84 -11.30 1.72
N PRO A 134 -3.57 -10.17 1.55
CA PRO A 134 -5.03 -10.19 1.51
C PRO A 134 -5.60 -11.18 0.48
N ALA A 135 -5.10 -11.17 -0.74
CA ALA A 135 -5.53 -12.10 -1.78
C ALA A 135 -5.22 -13.57 -1.42
N GLY A 136 -4.04 -13.83 -0.86
CA GLY A 136 -3.66 -15.17 -0.38
C GLY A 136 -4.55 -15.68 0.74
N LEU A 137 -5.01 -14.80 1.63
CA LEU A 137 -5.89 -15.14 2.74
C LEU A 137 -7.29 -15.56 2.27
N THR A 138 -7.84 -14.98 1.19
CA THR A 138 -9.14 -15.42 0.64
C THR A 138 -9.08 -16.86 0.14
N TYR A 139 -8.00 -17.22 -0.55
CA TYR A 139 -7.79 -18.60 -0.98
C TYR A 139 -7.60 -19.55 0.21
N THR A 140 -6.83 -19.13 1.21
CA THR A 140 -6.61 -19.89 2.45
C THR A 140 -7.94 -20.13 3.17
N PHE A 141 -8.82 -19.12 3.24
CA PHE A 141 -10.16 -19.26 3.77
C PHE A 141 -10.91 -20.38 3.03
N GLY A 142 -10.99 -20.32 1.69
CA GLY A 142 -11.69 -21.33 0.90
C GLY A 142 -11.16 -22.76 1.14
N LYS A 143 -9.84 -22.92 1.30
CA LYS A 143 -9.24 -24.22 1.65
C LYS A 143 -9.62 -24.70 3.04
N MET A 144 -9.63 -23.82 4.02
CA MET A 144 -9.93 -24.17 5.41
C MET A 144 -11.39 -24.50 5.65
N VAL A 145 -12.34 -23.84 4.97
CA VAL A 145 -13.76 -24.17 5.01
C VAL A 145 -14.12 -25.34 4.10
N LYS A 146 -13.13 -25.93 3.39
CA LYS A 146 -13.27 -27.05 2.45
C LYS A 146 -14.15 -26.74 1.23
N ASP A 147 -14.36 -25.47 0.93
CA ASP A 147 -15.05 -25.00 -0.27
C ASP A 147 -14.26 -23.82 -0.89
N THR A 148 -13.44 -24.13 -1.88
CA THR A 148 -12.62 -23.13 -2.57
C THR A 148 -13.45 -22.09 -3.33
N ARG A 149 -14.72 -22.39 -3.67
CA ARG A 149 -15.62 -21.44 -4.33
C ARG A 149 -15.91 -20.24 -3.43
N GLN A 150 -16.00 -20.44 -2.12
CA GLN A 150 -16.18 -19.36 -1.15
C GLN A 150 -14.99 -18.39 -1.15
N GLY A 151 -13.76 -18.92 -1.20
CA GLY A 151 -12.57 -18.10 -1.30
C GLY A 151 -12.53 -17.27 -2.59
N TRP A 152 -12.87 -17.88 -3.73
CA TRP A 152 -12.96 -17.16 -5.00
C TRP A 152 -14.10 -16.14 -5.04
N ALA A 153 -15.25 -16.42 -4.40
CA ALA A 153 -16.34 -15.47 -4.29
C ALA A 153 -15.94 -14.22 -3.49
N LEU A 154 -15.21 -14.39 -2.37
CA LEU A 154 -14.68 -13.29 -1.60
C LEU A 154 -13.69 -12.45 -2.44
N LEU A 155 -12.75 -13.11 -3.10
CA LEU A 155 -11.79 -12.41 -3.96
C LEU A 155 -12.48 -11.65 -5.09
N ALA A 156 -13.51 -12.26 -5.71
CA ALA A 156 -14.29 -11.60 -6.76
C ALA A 156 -15.03 -10.36 -6.23
N ALA A 157 -15.66 -10.45 -5.06
CA ALA A 157 -16.33 -9.30 -4.44
C ALA A 157 -15.35 -8.16 -4.14
N MET A 158 -14.18 -8.47 -3.55
CA MET A 158 -13.11 -7.48 -3.31
C MET A 158 -12.61 -6.87 -4.62
N THR A 159 -12.42 -7.68 -5.66
CA THR A 159 -11.96 -7.21 -6.98
C THR A 159 -12.99 -6.28 -7.63
N ILE A 160 -14.29 -6.58 -7.50
CA ILE A 160 -15.35 -5.71 -8.02
C ILE A 160 -15.34 -4.34 -7.34
N LEU A 161 -15.21 -4.30 -6.01
CA LEU A 161 -15.12 -3.04 -5.25
C LEU A 161 -13.86 -2.24 -5.65
N TYR A 162 -12.73 -2.91 -5.76
CA TYR A 162 -11.48 -2.32 -6.22
C TYR A 162 -11.64 -1.70 -7.62
N LEU A 163 -12.16 -2.47 -8.58
CA LEU A 163 -12.35 -1.97 -9.94
C LEU A 163 -13.33 -0.80 -9.98
N ALA A 164 -14.43 -0.85 -9.21
CA ALA A 164 -15.35 0.28 -9.09
C ALA A 164 -14.64 1.54 -8.57
N GLY A 165 -13.79 1.41 -7.56
CA GLY A 165 -12.95 2.50 -7.06
C GLY A 165 -12.03 3.08 -8.14
N VAL A 166 -11.36 2.23 -8.92
CA VAL A 166 -10.48 2.66 -10.03
C VAL A 166 -11.28 3.39 -11.10
N PHE A 167 -12.44 2.86 -11.49
CA PHE A 167 -13.30 3.47 -12.51
C PHE A 167 -13.91 4.82 -12.09
N VAL A 168 -13.99 5.10 -10.81
CA VAL A 168 -14.40 6.41 -10.30
C VAL A 168 -13.21 7.36 -10.16
N THR A 169 -12.13 6.91 -9.51
CA THR A 169 -10.98 7.78 -9.17
C THR A 169 -10.23 8.23 -10.43
N TYR A 170 -9.91 7.31 -11.35
CA TYR A 170 -9.09 7.64 -12.51
C TYR A 170 -9.73 8.70 -13.42
N PRO A 171 -10.98 8.56 -13.90
CA PRO A 171 -11.61 9.58 -14.72
C PRO A 171 -11.80 10.92 -13.99
N ALA A 172 -12.08 10.89 -12.67
CA ALA A 172 -12.23 12.10 -11.88
C ALA A 172 -10.92 12.89 -11.81
N GLU A 173 -9.79 12.21 -11.60
CA GLU A 173 -8.49 12.86 -11.58
C GLU A 173 -8.02 13.30 -12.97
N GLN A 174 -8.35 12.51 -14.01
CA GLN A 174 -8.03 12.87 -15.40
C GLN A 174 -8.83 14.09 -15.90
N ALA A 175 -10.04 14.30 -15.42
CA ALA A 175 -10.86 15.47 -15.77
C ALA A 175 -10.32 16.79 -15.20
N GLY A 176 -9.44 16.71 -14.19
CA GLY A 176 -8.88 17.88 -13.53
C GLY A 176 -9.75 18.44 -12.40
N ASN A 177 -9.18 19.36 -11.62
CA ASN A 177 -9.89 20.01 -10.52
C ASN A 177 -10.50 21.35 -10.98
N PRO A 178 -11.84 21.48 -11.03
CA PRO A 178 -12.48 22.72 -11.48
C PRO A 178 -12.16 23.93 -10.62
N ASN A 179 -11.81 23.74 -9.35
CA ASN A 179 -11.40 24.84 -8.48
C ASN A 179 -10.04 25.39 -8.87
N LEU A 180 -9.09 24.54 -9.27
CA LEU A 180 -7.79 24.98 -9.78
C LEU A 180 -7.91 25.67 -11.13
N ALA A 181 -8.79 25.17 -12.01
CA ALA A 181 -9.07 25.82 -13.30
C ALA A 181 -9.58 27.26 -13.14
N ARG A 182 -10.42 27.52 -12.12
CA ARG A 182 -10.88 28.89 -11.78
C ARG A 182 -9.76 29.82 -11.35
N LEU A 183 -8.67 29.29 -10.80
CA LEU A 183 -7.47 30.03 -10.40
C LEU A 183 -6.49 30.23 -11.56
N GLY A 184 -6.82 29.82 -12.78
CA GLY A 184 -6.00 29.97 -13.97
C GLY A 184 -4.99 28.84 -14.19
N VAL A 185 -5.08 27.75 -13.42
CA VAL A 185 -4.23 26.58 -13.63
C VAL A 185 -4.69 25.84 -14.91
N GLN A 186 -3.75 25.60 -15.81
CA GLN A 186 -4.04 24.89 -17.06
C GLN A 186 -4.18 23.38 -16.80
N ALA A 187 -5.41 22.88 -16.90
CA ALA A 187 -5.72 21.47 -16.72
C ALA A 187 -5.65 20.66 -18.05
N ALA A 188 -5.45 21.32 -19.20
CA ALA A 188 -5.34 20.63 -20.47
C ALA A 188 -3.96 20.00 -20.65
N ALA A 189 -3.91 18.82 -21.25
CA ALA A 189 -2.64 18.18 -21.62
C ALA A 189 -1.89 19.02 -22.68
N THR A 190 -0.58 19.18 -22.49
CA THR A 190 0.31 19.86 -23.43
C THR A 190 1.56 19.01 -23.67
N ALA A 191 2.48 19.47 -24.50
CA ALA A 191 3.75 18.79 -24.71
C ALA A 191 4.62 18.70 -23.44
N THR A 192 4.38 19.56 -22.45
CA THR A 192 5.18 19.68 -21.23
C THR A 192 4.48 19.23 -19.94
N GLN A 193 3.18 18.97 -20.00
CA GLN A 193 2.40 18.51 -18.85
C GLN A 193 1.33 17.48 -19.25
N PRO A 194 1.03 16.51 -18.37
CA PRO A 194 0.08 15.42 -18.68
C PRO A 194 -1.40 15.86 -18.68
N GLY A 195 -1.70 17.06 -18.17
CA GLY A 195 -3.07 17.53 -17.95
C GLY A 195 -3.73 16.90 -16.71
N GLY A 196 -5.02 17.16 -16.51
CA GLY A 196 -5.79 16.65 -15.37
C GLY A 196 -5.40 17.28 -14.03
N ASN A 197 -5.69 16.59 -12.93
CA ASN A 197 -5.36 17.03 -11.57
C ASN A 197 -3.98 16.50 -11.15
N MET A 198 -2.94 17.30 -11.34
CA MET A 198 -1.58 16.97 -10.93
C MET A 198 -1.21 17.49 -9.53
N GLU A 199 -2.14 18.18 -8.83
CA GLU A 199 -1.90 18.63 -7.46
C GLU A 199 -1.58 17.45 -6.56
N GLY A 200 -0.53 17.59 -5.74
CA GLY A 200 -0.09 16.55 -4.80
C GLY A 200 0.37 15.24 -5.43
N LYS A 201 0.62 15.21 -6.74
CA LYS A 201 1.07 14.03 -7.48
C LYS A 201 2.49 14.19 -8.01
N GLU A 202 3.22 13.08 -7.98
CA GLU A 202 4.56 13.02 -8.55
C GLU A 202 4.50 12.95 -10.08
N VAL A 203 5.24 13.84 -10.76
CA VAL A 203 5.28 13.89 -12.23
C VAL A 203 5.71 12.56 -12.84
N ARG A 204 6.65 11.85 -12.21
CA ARG A 204 7.15 10.54 -12.67
C ARG A 204 6.10 9.42 -12.68
N TYR A 205 5.02 9.55 -11.90
CA TYR A 205 3.92 8.58 -11.86
C TYR A 205 2.70 9.05 -12.65
N GLY A 206 2.51 10.36 -12.75
CA GLY A 206 1.35 10.95 -13.39
C GLY A 206 0.03 10.61 -12.70
N ILE A 207 -1.07 10.87 -13.37
CA ILE A 207 -2.41 10.68 -12.82
C ILE A 207 -2.75 9.20 -12.68
N THR A 208 -2.45 8.40 -13.70
CA THR A 208 -2.85 6.98 -13.76
C THR A 208 -2.28 6.18 -12.59
N SER A 209 -0.96 6.22 -12.41
CA SER A 209 -0.32 5.47 -11.31
C SER A 209 -0.67 6.02 -9.93
N SER A 210 -0.89 7.33 -9.80
CA SER A 210 -1.32 7.94 -8.54
C SER A 210 -2.74 7.53 -8.17
N ALA A 211 -3.69 7.61 -9.10
CA ALA A 211 -5.07 7.19 -8.88
C ALA A 211 -5.14 5.69 -8.54
N LEU A 212 -4.39 4.85 -9.28
CA LEU A 212 -4.35 3.43 -9.04
C LEU A 212 -3.79 3.10 -7.64
N PHE A 213 -2.67 3.72 -7.27
CA PHE A 213 -2.07 3.52 -5.95
C PHE A 213 -2.99 3.97 -4.82
N THR A 214 -3.72 5.08 -5.01
CA THR A 214 -4.72 5.57 -4.04
C THR A 214 -5.79 4.52 -3.76
N VAL A 215 -6.33 3.88 -4.79
CA VAL A 215 -7.36 2.85 -4.62
C VAL A 215 -6.75 1.60 -3.97
N VAL A 216 -5.62 1.10 -4.47
CA VAL A 216 -4.91 -0.07 -3.93
C VAL A 216 -4.64 0.08 -2.42
N THR A 217 -4.09 1.21 -2.02
CA THR A 217 -3.69 1.43 -0.62
C THR A 217 -4.88 1.57 0.31
N THR A 218 -5.98 2.16 -0.14
CA THR A 218 -7.17 2.36 0.68
C THR A 218 -8.03 1.12 0.77
N ASP A 219 -8.14 0.32 -0.28
CA ASP A 219 -8.84 -0.97 -0.26
C ASP A 219 -8.20 -1.97 0.71
N ALA A 220 -6.88 -1.99 0.77
CA ALA A 220 -6.14 -2.89 1.65
C ALA A 220 -5.87 -2.33 3.06
N SER A 221 -6.42 -1.14 3.39
CA SER A 221 -6.14 -0.47 4.67
C SER A 221 -4.64 -0.20 4.91
N CYS A 222 -3.87 -0.08 3.83
CA CYS A 222 -2.46 0.31 3.87
C CYS A 222 -2.36 1.83 4.00
N GLY A 223 -1.41 2.32 4.77
CA GLY A 223 -1.17 3.77 4.92
C GLY A 223 -0.09 4.30 3.99
N ALA A 224 0.48 3.48 3.13
CA ALA A 224 1.46 3.92 2.14
C ALA A 224 0.79 4.71 1.02
N VAL A 225 1.43 5.79 0.58
CA VAL A 225 0.89 6.68 -0.46
C VAL A 225 2.01 7.11 -1.41
N ASN A 226 1.69 7.27 -2.68
CA ASN A 226 2.59 7.87 -3.67
C ASN A 226 2.12 9.26 -4.15
N ASN A 227 1.05 9.77 -3.55
CA ASN A 227 0.47 11.08 -3.82
C ASN A 227 -0.27 11.59 -2.57
N ALA A 228 -0.52 12.89 -2.49
CA ALA A 228 -1.31 13.49 -1.43
C ALA A 228 -2.81 13.23 -1.64
N HIS A 229 -3.47 12.55 -0.72
CA HIS A 229 -4.88 12.19 -0.84
C HIS A 229 -5.82 13.36 -0.62
N ASP A 230 -5.41 14.37 0.13
CA ASP A 230 -6.15 15.63 0.36
C ASP A 230 -6.20 16.55 -0.87
N SER A 231 -5.30 16.33 -1.84
CA SER A 231 -5.27 17.05 -3.11
C SER A 231 -6.06 16.37 -4.24
N LEU A 232 -6.77 15.29 -3.94
CA LEU A 232 -7.64 14.63 -4.92
C LEU A 232 -8.88 15.49 -5.23
N THR A 233 -9.43 15.30 -6.42
CA THR A 233 -10.73 15.88 -6.78
C THR A 233 -11.83 15.37 -5.84
N PRO A 234 -12.95 16.08 -5.66
CA PRO A 234 -14.02 15.64 -4.76
C PRO A 234 -14.51 14.20 -5.02
N LEU A 235 -14.65 13.81 -6.29
CA LEU A 235 -15.05 12.44 -6.67
C LEU A 235 -13.89 11.44 -6.49
N GLY A 236 -12.66 11.83 -6.85
CA GLY A 236 -11.49 11.01 -6.61
C GLY A 236 -11.25 10.73 -5.12
N GLY A 237 -11.39 11.75 -4.29
CA GLY A 237 -11.26 11.65 -2.83
C GLY A 237 -12.42 10.94 -2.13
N LEU A 238 -13.59 10.84 -2.78
CA LEU A 238 -14.72 10.07 -2.25
C LEU A 238 -14.38 8.58 -2.09
N VAL A 239 -13.60 7.99 -2.99
CA VAL A 239 -13.24 6.57 -2.94
C VAL A 239 -12.41 6.23 -1.69
N PRO A 240 -11.30 6.91 -1.38
CA PRO A 240 -10.62 6.74 -0.10
C PRO A 240 -11.52 6.92 1.12
N LEU A 241 -12.43 7.89 1.11
CA LEU A 241 -13.36 8.12 2.21
C LEU A 241 -14.34 6.96 2.39
N ILE A 242 -14.89 6.40 1.31
CA ILE A 242 -15.76 5.21 1.35
C ILE A 242 -14.97 4.02 1.88
N ASN A 243 -13.75 3.81 1.39
CA ASN A 243 -12.91 2.70 1.83
C ASN A 243 -12.57 2.79 3.33
N ILE A 244 -12.22 3.98 3.82
CA ILE A 244 -12.00 4.22 5.25
C ILE A 244 -13.29 3.97 6.05
N CYS A 245 -14.44 4.44 5.57
CA CYS A 245 -15.73 4.23 6.22
C CYS A 245 -16.09 2.74 6.30
N LEU A 246 -15.91 1.98 5.22
CA LEU A 246 -16.15 0.54 5.18
C LEU A 246 -15.23 -0.21 6.16
N LEU A 247 -13.96 0.17 6.22
CA LEU A 247 -13.00 -0.40 7.17
C LEU A 247 -13.36 -0.10 8.62
N TYR A 248 -13.79 1.14 8.90
CA TYR A 248 -14.20 1.54 10.24
C TYR A 248 -15.45 0.81 10.71
N THR A 249 -16.48 0.76 9.87
CA THR A 249 -17.74 0.10 10.19
C THR A 249 -17.58 -1.42 10.34
N SER A 250 -16.74 -2.06 9.53
CA SER A 250 -16.46 -3.49 9.64
C SER A 250 -15.65 -3.87 10.89
N ARG A 251 -14.96 -2.91 11.53
CA ARG A 251 -14.24 -3.15 12.79
C ARG A 251 -15.08 -2.89 14.04
N CYS A 252 -16.22 -2.23 13.90
CA CYS A 252 -17.13 -1.92 15.00
C CYS A 252 -18.22 -2.99 15.20
N VAL A 253 -18.21 -4.03 14.40
CA VAL A 253 -19.04 -5.25 14.51
C VAL A 253 -18.15 -6.42 14.86
#